data_571d2802acfeeed11cafbcea11ba6f13
#
_entry.id   571d2802acfeeed11cafbcea11ba6f13
#
_cell.length_a   1.000
_cell.length_b   1.000
_cell.length_c   1.000
_cell.angle_alpha   90.00
_cell.angle_beta   90.00
_cell.angle_gamma   90.00
#
_symmetry.space_group_name_H-M   'P 1'
#
loop_
_entity.id
_entity.type
_entity.pdbx_description
1 polymer ?
#
loop_
_entity_poly.entity_id
_entity_poly.type
_entity_poly.pdbx_seq_one_letter_code
_entity_poly.pdbx_strand_id
1 'polypeptide(L)'
;MKKNLLSLSILTLSVMGLVGCNSNNKNNSSTVEAPKYTITLSGSGENREITLQLAERFKATSEAYSGLTFDYREIGEDKVDSAVADWTTGPDVYSYASDKIIPLFAKGAMSEVPEDYLPQIEAMGPGAVGAAKFAGKTLAYPYDGGNGYFLYYNKNLLKAEDVSSIEGLLAKATTLGMKVAYELETAFYSMGLLFTFGADWQFTTNSQGAVTNITADFNSDKGIKAGKALVNIMTNPAWQNSLGAPTGKDSTVGEGESAVKTKIVACVDGTWNAAQYKQAMGDAYACTKLPTVTVDGETKNLSSFLGYKLFGVNPQTSSGDATRLSICHALANYLVGKDAQDARFDARTIVPTNREVLALDKVQKMEHIAAIGEQAQYAHAQGALPDTTWTAPTNLSAAVKNGEMTVENVGTYMANFNTAITTLK
;
A
#
# COMPACT_ATOMS: atom_id res chain seq x y z
N MET A 1 5.75 -36.63 25.97
CA MET A 1 7.05 -35.97 26.13
C MET A 1 8.00 -36.48 25.05
N LYS A 2 8.16 -35.74 23.97
CA LYS A 2 9.31 -35.85 23.04
C LYS A 2 9.56 -34.42 22.54
N LYS A 3 10.67 -33.85 22.95
CA LYS A 3 11.18 -32.57 22.52
C LYS A 3 11.73 -32.72 21.12
N ASN A 4 11.14 -32.07 20.14
CA ASN A 4 11.77 -31.89 18.82
C ASN A 4 12.53 -30.56 18.84
N LEU A 5 13.86 -30.68 18.89
CA LEU A 5 14.76 -29.57 18.56
C LEU A 5 14.64 -29.31 17.04
N LEU A 6 14.14 -28.14 16.67
CA LEU A 6 14.36 -27.63 15.32
C LEU A 6 15.82 -27.18 15.22
N SER A 7 16.57 -27.88 14.41
CA SER A 7 17.92 -27.48 14.02
C SER A 7 17.83 -26.32 13.04
N LEU A 8 18.33 -25.17 13.44
CA LEU A 8 18.56 -24.01 12.58
C LEU A 8 19.69 -24.38 11.60
N SER A 9 19.33 -24.59 10.35
CA SER A 9 20.32 -24.83 9.28
C SER A 9 20.99 -23.51 8.94
N ILE A 10 22.20 -23.34 9.42
CA ILE A 10 23.09 -22.24 9.01
C ILE A 10 23.59 -22.57 7.61
N LEU A 11 23.09 -21.83 6.60
CA LEU A 11 23.60 -21.91 5.24
C LEU A 11 24.98 -21.27 5.18
N THR A 12 26.02 -22.10 5.16
CA THR A 12 27.39 -21.65 4.89
C THR A 12 27.56 -21.43 3.39
N LEU A 13 27.79 -20.18 3.00
CA LEU A 13 28.17 -19.81 1.63
C LEU A 13 29.50 -20.50 1.28
N SER A 14 29.44 -21.58 0.48
CA SER A 14 30.64 -22.25 -0.06
C SER A 14 31.08 -21.48 -1.29
N VAL A 15 32.12 -20.66 -1.14
CA VAL A 15 32.90 -20.09 -2.26
C VAL A 15 33.78 -21.20 -2.81
N MET A 16 33.41 -21.80 -3.95
CA MET A 16 34.30 -22.70 -4.69
C MET A 16 35.40 -21.88 -5.38
N GLY A 17 36.55 -21.77 -4.72
CA GLY A 17 37.80 -21.33 -5.33
C GLY A 17 38.48 -22.50 -6.00
N LEU A 18 38.77 -22.40 -7.31
CA LEU A 18 39.67 -23.28 -8.02
C LEU A 18 41.08 -23.09 -7.46
N VAL A 19 41.54 -24.07 -6.68
CA VAL A 19 42.95 -24.11 -6.21
C VAL A 19 43.72 -25.15 -7.00
N GLY A 20 44.65 -24.67 -7.83
CA GLY A 20 45.72 -25.48 -8.36
C GLY A 20 46.68 -25.88 -7.24
N CYS A 21 46.99 -27.17 -7.17
CA CYS A 21 47.92 -27.72 -6.19
C CYS A 21 49.33 -27.09 -6.30
N ASN A 22 49.79 -26.48 -5.22
CA ASN A 22 51.21 -26.56 -4.88
C ASN A 22 51.40 -26.60 -3.35
N SER A 23 52.05 -27.65 -2.88
CA SER A 23 52.30 -27.92 -1.48
C SER A 23 53.34 -26.95 -0.91
N ASN A 24 52.99 -26.18 0.12
CA ASN A 24 53.85 -25.97 1.29
C ASN A 24 53.05 -25.29 2.43
N ASN A 25 53.16 -25.92 3.56
CA ASN A 25 52.52 -25.69 4.84
C ASN A 25 52.77 -24.28 5.41
N LYS A 26 51.66 -23.54 5.67
CA LYS A 26 51.54 -22.61 6.83
C LYS A 26 50.04 -22.32 7.02
N ASN A 27 49.54 -22.54 8.25
CA ASN A 27 48.20 -22.14 8.69
C ASN A 27 48.01 -20.64 8.45
N ASN A 28 47.36 -20.29 7.33
CA ASN A 28 46.75 -18.99 7.12
C ASN A 28 45.25 -19.22 7.06
N SER A 29 44.60 -19.10 8.18
CA SER A 29 43.15 -18.77 8.17
C SER A 29 43.03 -17.37 7.57
N SER A 30 42.88 -17.28 6.24
CA SER A 30 42.50 -16.05 5.60
C SER A 30 41.10 -15.73 6.09
N THR A 31 40.97 -14.87 7.08
CA THR A 31 39.70 -14.21 7.40
C THR A 31 39.32 -13.42 6.15
N VAL A 32 38.34 -13.93 5.39
CA VAL A 32 37.76 -13.17 4.28
C VAL A 32 37.13 -11.93 4.92
N GLU A 33 37.71 -10.77 4.64
CA GLU A 33 37.19 -9.50 5.15
C GLU A 33 35.75 -9.34 4.64
N ALA A 34 34.82 -8.98 5.55
CA ALA A 34 33.42 -8.73 5.17
C ALA A 34 33.33 -7.61 4.12
N PRO A 35 32.52 -7.77 3.08
CA PRO A 35 32.38 -6.76 2.02
C PRO A 35 31.90 -5.44 2.60
N LYS A 36 32.47 -4.33 2.12
CA LYS A 36 32.13 -2.97 2.55
C LYS A 36 31.19 -2.33 1.51
N TYR A 37 29.88 -2.36 1.79
CA TYR A 37 28.88 -1.70 0.96
C TYR A 37 28.08 -0.69 1.78
N THR A 38 27.75 0.43 1.15
CA THR A 38 26.62 1.24 1.58
C THR A 38 25.39 0.78 0.80
N ILE A 39 24.39 0.26 1.51
CA ILE A 39 23.12 -0.17 0.95
C ILE A 39 22.11 0.97 1.16
N THR A 40 21.58 1.49 0.06
CA THR A 40 20.54 2.54 0.11
C THR A 40 19.16 1.92 0.15
N LEU A 41 18.45 2.20 1.23
CA LEU A 41 17.03 1.86 1.41
C LEU A 41 16.15 3.03 0.98
N SER A 42 14.91 2.78 0.58
CA SER A 42 13.90 3.86 0.46
C SER A 42 12.50 3.43 0.85
N GLY A 43 11.69 4.41 1.24
CA GLY A 43 10.31 4.31 1.62
C GLY A 43 9.82 5.65 2.20
N SER A 44 8.58 5.70 2.68
CA SER A 44 8.04 6.90 3.32
C SER A 44 8.80 7.30 4.59
N GLY A 45 8.74 8.59 4.95
CA GLY A 45 9.47 9.15 6.09
C GLY A 45 9.12 8.48 7.41
N GLU A 46 7.85 8.16 7.61
CA GLU A 46 7.38 7.48 8.82
C GLU A 46 7.91 6.03 8.96
N ASN A 47 8.39 5.40 7.89
CA ASN A 47 9.00 4.07 7.93
C ASN A 47 10.51 4.10 8.11
N ARG A 48 11.15 5.29 8.06
CA ARG A 48 12.60 5.45 8.09
C ARG A 48 13.23 4.82 9.33
N GLU A 49 12.79 5.23 10.51
CA GLU A 49 13.41 4.83 11.77
C GLU A 49 13.39 3.31 11.94
N ILE A 50 12.21 2.71 11.86
CA ILE A 50 12.09 1.26 12.05
C ILE A 50 12.81 0.47 10.95
N THR A 51 12.84 0.95 9.70
CA THR A 51 13.52 0.26 8.61
C THR A 51 15.03 0.27 8.82
N LEU A 52 15.62 1.40 9.25
CA LEU A 52 17.04 1.49 9.58
C LEU A 52 17.40 0.63 10.82
N GLN A 53 16.57 0.64 11.87
CA GLN A 53 16.77 -0.23 13.03
C GLN A 53 16.78 -1.72 12.65
N LEU A 54 15.88 -2.14 11.75
CA LEU A 54 15.83 -3.51 11.26
C LEU A 54 17.04 -3.85 10.38
N ALA A 55 17.51 -2.91 9.56
CA ALA A 55 18.72 -3.09 8.77
C ALA A 55 19.97 -3.26 9.66
N GLU A 56 20.09 -2.49 10.75
CA GLU A 56 21.18 -2.69 11.72
C GLU A 56 21.05 -4.03 12.47
N ARG A 57 19.83 -4.49 12.77
CA ARG A 57 19.62 -5.84 13.32
C ARG A 57 20.02 -6.92 12.31
N PHE A 58 19.70 -6.75 11.02
CA PHE A 58 20.14 -7.66 9.95
C PHE A 58 21.68 -7.76 9.92
N LYS A 59 22.37 -6.62 9.94
CA LYS A 59 23.83 -6.57 9.98
C LYS A 59 24.42 -7.40 11.14
N ALA A 60 23.76 -7.42 12.28
CA ALA A 60 24.20 -8.18 13.45
C ALA A 60 23.93 -9.70 13.35
N THR A 61 23.22 -10.18 12.32
CA THR A 61 22.91 -11.61 12.15
C THR A 61 24.11 -12.43 11.67
N SER A 62 25.13 -11.81 11.07
CA SER A 62 26.30 -12.50 10.55
C SER A 62 27.53 -11.57 10.47
N GLU A 63 28.69 -12.10 10.78
CA GLU A 63 29.98 -11.41 10.57
C GLU A 63 30.19 -11.02 9.10
N ALA A 64 29.65 -11.79 8.16
CA ALA A 64 29.68 -11.47 6.73
C ALA A 64 29.00 -10.14 6.37
N TYR A 65 28.14 -9.61 7.24
CA TYR A 65 27.46 -8.34 7.05
C TYR A 65 28.06 -7.18 7.86
N SER A 66 29.13 -7.43 8.64
CA SER A 66 29.71 -6.43 9.56
C SER A 66 30.24 -5.18 8.86
N GLY A 67 30.65 -5.30 7.59
CA GLY A 67 31.13 -4.17 6.77
C GLY A 67 30.02 -3.29 6.15
N LEU A 68 28.73 -3.64 6.32
CA LEU A 68 27.64 -2.89 5.72
C LEU A 68 27.38 -1.57 6.46
N THR A 69 27.00 -0.58 5.69
CA THR A 69 26.39 0.67 6.16
C THR A 69 25.08 0.91 5.42
N PHE A 70 24.14 1.61 6.05
CA PHE A 70 22.82 1.85 5.48
C PHE A 70 22.56 3.35 5.34
N ASP A 71 22.00 3.71 4.18
CA ASP A 71 21.45 5.02 3.91
C ASP A 71 19.93 4.92 3.65
N TYR A 72 19.18 6.00 3.82
CA TYR A 72 17.75 6.01 3.61
C TYR A 72 17.30 7.24 2.83
N ARG A 73 16.61 7.01 1.71
CA ARG A 73 15.97 8.06 0.92
C ARG A 73 14.47 8.08 1.19
N GLU A 74 13.96 9.22 1.60
CA GLU A 74 12.52 9.40 1.78
C GLU A 74 11.82 9.54 0.44
N ILE A 75 11.14 8.47 0.02
CA ILE A 75 10.35 8.40 -1.21
C ILE A 75 9.06 7.66 -0.87
N GLY A 76 7.91 8.30 -1.09
CA GLY A 76 6.60 7.67 -0.87
C GLY A 76 6.42 6.43 -1.75
N GLU A 77 5.79 5.42 -1.19
CA GLU A 77 5.57 4.13 -1.87
C GLU A 77 4.73 4.27 -3.15
N ASP A 78 3.89 5.30 -3.22
CA ASP A 78 3.06 5.66 -4.38
C ASP A 78 3.81 6.40 -5.49
N LYS A 79 5.03 6.88 -5.22
CA LYS A 79 5.80 7.78 -6.11
C LYS A 79 7.16 7.25 -6.50
N VAL A 80 7.60 6.09 -5.99
CA VAL A 80 8.98 5.62 -6.18
C VAL A 80 9.33 5.42 -7.66
N ASP A 81 8.38 4.97 -8.46
CA ASP A 81 8.55 4.77 -9.90
C ASP A 81 8.81 6.08 -10.67
N SER A 82 8.21 7.19 -10.24
CA SER A 82 8.36 8.52 -10.87
C SER A 82 9.46 9.37 -10.23
N ALA A 83 9.71 9.19 -8.93
CA ALA A 83 10.72 9.94 -8.20
C ALA A 83 12.15 9.50 -8.52
N VAL A 84 12.37 8.26 -8.95
CA VAL A 84 13.69 7.74 -9.34
C VAL A 84 13.85 7.88 -10.85
N ALA A 85 14.58 8.90 -11.26
CA ALA A 85 14.83 9.19 -12.68
C ALA A 85 15.83 8.21 -13.32
N ASP A 86 16.86 7.79 -12.55
CA ASP A 86 17.90 6.87 -12.97
C ASP A 86 18.08 5.75 -11.94
N TRP A 87 17.72 4.54 -12.31
CA TRP A 87 17.78 3.38 -11.45
C TRP A 87 19.19 2.84 -11.23
N THR A 88 20.17 3.21 -12.06
CA THR A 88 21.59 2.85 -11.82
C THR A 88 22.15 3.55 -10.58
N THR A 89 21.58 4.68 -10.21
CA THR A 89 21.90 5.47 -9.00
C THR A 89 20.75 5.50 -7.99
N GLY A 90 19.73 4.69 -8.23
CA GLY A 90 18.54 4.55 -7.39
C GLY A 90 18.82 3.87 -6.04
N PRO A 91 17.79 3.62 -5.23
CA PRO A 91 17.93 2.80 -4.02
C PRO A 91 18.15 1.33 -4.37
N ASP A 92 18.89 0.63 -3.49
CA ASP A 92 19.16 -0.81 -3.64
C ASP A 92 17.95 -1.66 -3.26
N VAL A 93 17.33 -1.32 -2.12
CA VAL A 93 16.10 -1.96 -1.63
C VAL A 93 15.08 -0.85 -1.37
N TYR A 94 13.93 -0.93 -2.00
CA TYR A 94 12.94 0.15 -1.96
C TYR A 94 11.54 -0.37 -1.67
N SER A 95 10.78 0.44 -0.92
CA SER A 95 9.37 0.18 -0.64
C SER A 95 8.48 0.80 -1.71
N TYR A 96 7.40 0.09 -2.09
CA TYR A 96 6.44 0.55 -3.07
C TYR A 96 5.03 -0.02 -2.84
N ALA A 97 3.99 0.65 -3.33
CA ALA A 97 2.62 0.17 -3.35
C ALA A 97 2.39 -0.81 -4.52
N SER A 98 1.60 -1.85 -4.31
CA SER A 98 1.46 -2.99 -5.23
C SER A 98 1.06 -2.61 -6.67
N ASP A 99 0.37 -1.49 -6.89
CA ASP A 99 0.03 -0.97 -8.22
C ASP A 99 1.24 -0.52 -9.04
N LYS A 100 2.40 -0.28 -8.40
CA LYS A 100 3.62 0.20 -9.07
C LYS A 100 4.48 -0.91 -9.68
N ILE A 101 4.09 -2.18 -9.55
CA ILE A 101 4.89 -3.29 -10.06
C ILE A 101 5.11 -3.23 -11.58
N ILE A 102 4.10 -2.81 -12.37
CA ILE A 102 4.22 -2.68 -13.83
C ILE A 102 5.25 -1.62 -14.23
N PRO A 103 5.14 -0.34 -13.81
CA PRO A 103 6.12 0.67 -14.21
C PRO A 103 7.52 0.38 -13.67
N LEU A 104 7.67 -0.21 -12.48
CA LEU A 104 8.96 -0.61 -11.93
C LEU A 104 9.59 -1.76 -12.72
N PHE A 105 8.81 -2.76 -13.12
CA PHE A 105 9.28 -3.85 -13.96
C PHE A 105 9.72 -3.34 -15.34
N ALA A 106 8.93 -2.48 -15.97
CA ALA A 106 9.25 -1.88 -17.26
C ALA A 106 10.55 -1.06 -17.25
N LYS A 107 10.91 -0.46 -16.11
CA LYS A 107 12.17 0.27 -15.91
C LYS A 107 13.35 -0.64 -15.57
N GLY A 108 13.16 -1.97 -15.51
CA GLY A 108 14.21 -2.91 -15.10
C GLY A 108 14.68 -2.72 -13.65
N ALA A 109 13.84 -2.12 -12.81
CA ALA A 109 14.16 -1.81 -11.42
C ALA A 109 13.97 -3.00 -10.48
N MET A 110 13.43 -4.13 -10.95
CA MET A 110 13.05 -5.27 -10.13
C MET A 110 13.89 -6.51 -10.44
N SER A 111 14.49 -7.09 -9.41
CA SER A 111 15.15 -8.38 -9.46
C SER A 111 14.17 -9.50 -9.08
N GLU A 112 14.29 -10.65 -9.74
CA GLU A 112 13.55 -11.86 -9.36
C GLU A 112 14.02 -12.36 -7.99
N VAL A 113 13.07 -12.73 -7.14
CA VAL A 113 13.35 -13.26 -5.79
C VAL A 113 14.05 -14.62 -5.92
N PRO A 114 15.20 -14.84 -5.26
CA PRO A 114 15.87 -16.14 -5.25
C PRO A 114 14.97 -17.25 -4.70
N GLU A 115 15.11 -18.46 -5.25
CA GLU A 115 14.30 -19.63 -4.88
C GLU A 115 14.29 -19.92 -3.37
N ASP A 116 15.44 -19.72 -2.71
CA ASP A 116 15.60 -19.96 -1.26
C ASP A 116 14.68 -19.08 -0.39
N TYR A 117 14.20 -17.94 -0.92
CA TYR A 117 13.34 -17.00 -0.20
C TYR A 117 11.85 -17.15 -0.54
N LEU A 118 11.50 -17.89 -1.61
CA LEU A 118 10.10 -18.11 -2.01
C LEU A 118 9.22 -18.72 -0.90
N PRO A 119 9.70 -19.72 -0.11
CA PRO A 119 8.88 -20.32 0.94
C PRO A 119 8.37 -19.32 1.98
N GLN A 120 9.14 -18.29 2.32
CA GLN A 120 8.71 -17.24 3.25
C GLN A 120 7.57 -16.40 2.68
N ILE A 121 7.64 -16.06 1.38
CA ILE A 121 6.60 -15.30 0.70
C ILE A 121 5.34 -16.16 0.51
N GLU A 122 5.49 -17.42 0.10
CA GLU A 122 4.38 -18.35 -0.11
C GLU A 122 3.61 -18.68 1.18
N ALA A 123 4.27 -18.59 2.33
CA ALA A 123 3.61 -18.73 3.64
C ALA A 123 2.72 -17.54 4.01
N MET A 124 2.81 -16.41 3.30
CA MET A 124 1.91 -15.26 3.45
C MET A 124 0.52 -15.56 2.85
N GLY A 125 -0.44 -14.69 3.02
CA GLY A 125 -1.77 -14.89 2.43
C GLY A 125 -1.75 -14.81 0.89
N PRO A 126 -2.74 -15.41 0.18
CA PRO A 126 -2.78 -15.45 -1.29
C PRO A 126 -2.76 -14.07 -1.94
N GLY A 127 -3.34 -13.05 -1.30
CA GLY A 127 -3.28 -11.67 -1.78
C GLY A 127 -1.85 -11.10 -1.76
N ALA A 128 -1.08 -11.33 -0.70
CA ALA A 128 0.31 -10.90 -0.60
C ALA A 128 1.19 -11.62 -1.64
N VAL A 129 0.99 -12.94 -1.81
CA VAL A 129 1.67 -13.74 -2.84
C VAL A 129 1.34 -13.22 -4.23
N GLY A 130 0.06 -12.92 -4.51
CA GLY A 130 -0.38 -12.35 -5.78
C GLY A 130 0.25 -10.99 -6.06
N ALA A 131 0.29 -10.10 -5.06
CA ALA A 131 0.88 -8.77 -5.17
C ALA A 131 2.41 -8.79 -5.42
N ALA A 132 3.10 -9.86 -4.99
CA ALA A 132 4.53 -10.05 -5.24
C ALA A 132 4.85 -10.56 -6.64
N LYS A 133 3.84 -10.99 -7.43
CA LYS A 133 4.04 -11.67 -8.72
C LYS A 133 3.67 -10.80 -9.90
N PHE A 134 4.52 -10.80 -10.90
CA PHE A 134 4.22 -10.18 -12.19
C PHE A 134 4.99 -10.90 -13.31
N ALA A 135 4.41 -10.98 -14.52
CA ALA A 135 5.01 -11.65 -15.69
C ALA A 135 5.52 -13.09 -15.42
N GLY A 136 4.82 -13.84 -14.56
CA GLY A 136 5.18 -15.21 -14.18
C GLY A 136 6.32 -15.34 -13.16
N LYS A 137 6.83 -14.23 -12.64
CA LYS A 137 7.95 -14.16 -11.69
C LYS A 137 7.49 -13.63 -10.33
N THR A 138 8.17 -14.06 -9.26
CA THR A 138 8.07 -13.39 -7.94
C THR A 138 9.15 -12.33 -7.88
N LEU A 139 8.75 -11.06 -7.72
CA LEU A 139 9.62 -9.88 -7.88
C LEU A 139 9.74 -9.05 -6.60
N ALA A 140 9.05 -9.41 -5.53
CA ALA A 140 8.97 -8.56 -4.36
C ALA A 140 8.71 -9.31 -3.05
N TYR A 141 8.90 -8.59 -1.95
CA TYR A 141 8.79 -9.05 -0.58
C TYR A 141 7.67 -8.26 0.13
N PRO A 142 6.46 -8.82 0.30
CA PRO A 142 5.35 -8.12 0.94
C PRO A 142 5.57 -7.93 2.44
N TYR A 143 5.26 -6.74 2.97
CA TYR A 143 5.41 -6.46 4.40
C TYR A 143 4.20 -5.81 5.07
N ASP A 144 3.31 -5.16 4.30
CA ASP A 144 2.10 -4.52 4.79
C ASP A 144 0.91 -4.91 3.89
N GLY A 145 -0.11 -5.52 4.48
CA GLY A 145 -1.36 -5.93 3.83
C GLY A 145 -2.50 -4.94 4.02
N GLY A 146 -2.23 -3.77 4.56
CA GLY A 146 -3.23 -2.77 4.91
C GLY A 146 -3.27 -1.54 4.01
N ASN A 147 -2.73 -1.61 2.78
CA ASN A 147 -2.79 -0.48 1.85
C ASN A 147 -4.22 -0.28 1.31
N GLY A 148 -5.11 0.19 2.18
CA GLY A 148 -6.50 0.44 1.93
C GLY A 148 -7.06 1.42 2.95
N TYR A 149 -8.34 1.77 2.82
CA TYR A 149 -8.99 2.79 3.62
C TYR A 149 -10.39 2.34 4.09
N PHE A 150 -10.84 2.97 5.16
CA PHE A 150 -12.09 2.72 5.85
C PHE A 150 -12.56 3.99 6.55
N LEU A 151 -13.60 3.93 7.41
CA LEU A 151 -14.16 5.10 8.08
C LEU A 151 -13.63 5.24 9.52
N TYR A 152 -12.98 6.35 9.83
CA TYR A 152 -12.76 6.85 11.19
C TYR A 152 -13.89 7.77 11.60
N TYR A 153 -14.33 7.71 12.86
CA TYR A 153 -15.39 8.59 13.36
C TYR A 153 -15.27 8.87 14.85
N ASN A 154 -15.86 9.98 15.29
CA ASN A 154 -15.92 10.36 16.69
C ASN A 154 -17.11 9.69 17.38
N LYS A 155 -16.86 8.61 18.15
CA LYS A 155 -17.93 7.85 18.83
C LYS A 155 -18.63 8.58 19.97
N ASN A 156 -18.11 9.73 20.41
CA ASN A 156 -18.79 10.57 21.40
C ASN A 156 -19.87 11.45 20.74
N LEU A 157 -19.82 11.63 19.41
CA LEU A 157 -20.72 12.47 18.63
C LEU A 157 -21.60 11.66 17.66
N LEU A 158 -21.11 10.50 17.22
CA LEU A 158 -21.80 9.59 16.29
C LEU A 158 -21.98 8.22 16.92
N LYS A 159 -23.12 7.63 16.70
CA LYS A 159 -23.41 6.24 17.06
C LYS A 159 -23.22 5.31 15.86
N ALA A 160 -23.26 3.99 16.08
CA ALA A 160 -23.14 2.99 15.02
C ALA A 160 -24.20 3.16 13.90
N GLU A 161 -25.43 3.50 14.28
CA GLU A 161 -26.48 3.77 13.30
C GLU A 161 -26.20 5.01 12.44
N ASP A 162 -25.56 6.06 12.98
CA ASP A 162 -25.23 7.29 12.24
C ASP A 162 -24.18 7.05 11.15
N VAL A 163 -23.34 6.01 11.29
CA VAL A 163 -22.23 5.67 10.37
C VAL A 163 -22.56 4.48 9.46
N SER A 164 -23.77 3.94 9.50
CA SER A 164 -24.16 2.75 8.72
C SER A 164 -24.41 3.05 7.24
N SER A 165 -24.86 4.27 6.90
CA SER A 165 -25.03 4.75 5.53
C SER A 165 -24.39 6.13 5.33
N ILE A 166 -23.93 6.41 4.12
CA ILE A 166 -23.29 7.70 3.82
C ILE A 166 -24.28 8.84 3.89
N GLU A 167 -25.53 8.60 3.49
CA GLU A 167 -26.63 9.58 3.56
C GLU A 167 -26.94 9.95 5.01
N GLY A 168 -27.04 8.95 5.89
CA GLY A 168 -27.27 9.17 7.33
C GLY A 168 -26.11 9.91 7.98
N LEU A 169 -24.89 9.53 7.65
CA LEU A 169 -23.67 10.16 8.15
C LEU A 169 -23.58 11.65 7.74
N LEU A 170 -23.82 11.97 6.47
CA LEU A 170 -23.83 13.34 5.96
C LEU A 170 -24.95 14.17 6.57
N ALA A 171 -26.16 13.62 6.71
CA ALA A 171 -27.29 14.29 7.37
C ALA A 171 -26.99 14.58 8.85
N LYS A 172 -26.37 13.63 9.57
CA LYS A 172 -25.97 13.82 10.96
C LYS A 172 -24.87 14.87 11.09
N ALA A 173 -23.85 14.85 10.22
CA ALA A 173 -22.79 15.85 10.16
C ALA A 173 -23.38 17.26 9.92
N THR A 174 -24.33 17.39 9.01
CA THR A 174 -25.10 18.65 8.78
C THR A 174 -25.75 19.14 10.05
N THR A 175 -26.48 18.27 10.77
CA THR A 175 -27.16 18.61 12.04
C THR A 175 -26.15 19.09 13.10
N LEU A 176 -24.95 18.55 13.13
CA LEU A 176 -23.89 18.93 14.05
C LEU A 176 -23.12 20.18 13.60
N GLY A 177 -23.37 20.71 12.40
CA GLY A 177 -22.56 21.78 11.79
C GLY A 177 -21.12 21.35 11.53
N MET A 178 -20.89 20.09 11.19
CA MET A 178 -19.58 19.46 10.98
C MET A 178 -19.47 18.86 9.59
N LYS A 179 -18.28 18.33 9.25
CA LYS A 179 -17.97 17.75 7.95
C LYS A 179 -17.59 16.27 8.07
N VAL A 180 -17.86 15.58 6.98
CA VAL A 180 -17.32 14.25 6.65
C VAL A 180 -16.20 14.43 5.63
N ALA A 181 -14.97 14.09 6.01
CA ALA A 181 -13.81 14.16 5.14
C ALA A 181 -13.72 12.88 4.29
N TYR A 182 -13.69 13.04 2.97
CA TYR A 182 -13.49 11.95 2.02
C TYR A 182 -12.84 12.53 0.77
N GLU A 183 -11.59 12.20 0.51
CA GLU A 183 -10.75 12.85 -0.50
C GLU A 183 -11.07 12.38 -1.93
N LEU A 184 -12.33 12.54 -2.34
CA LEU A 184 -12.84 12.07 -3.62
C LEU A 184 -12.26 12.79 -4.85
N GLU A 185 -11.57 13.91 -4.67
CA GLU A 185 -10.82 14.57 -5.75
C GLU A 185 -9.53 13.79 -6.09
N THR A 186 -9.09 12.87 -5.24
CA THR A 186 -7.95 12.00 -5.47
C THR A 186 -8.40 10.68 -6.09
N ALA A 187 -7.77 10.28 -7.19
CA ALA A 187 -8.13 9.09 -7.97
C ALA A 187 -8.19 7.80 -7.14
N PHE A 188 -7.31 7.64 -6.14
CA PHE A 188 -7.29 6.48 -5.25
C PHE A 188 -8.64 6.26 -4.53
N TYR A 189 -9.25 7.34 -4.05
CA TYR A 189 -10.53 7.26 -3.36
C TYR A 189 -11.73 7.24 -4.33
N SER A 190 -11.72 8.11 -5.36
CA SER A 190 -12.84 8.17 -6.31
C SER A 190 -12.96 6.90 -7.14
N MET A 191 -11.83 6.34 -7.61
CA MET A 191 -11.86 5.09 -8.36
C MET A 191 -12.36 3.91 -7.51
N GLY A 192 -11.92 3.82 -6.25
CA GLY A 192 -12.44 2.81 -5.33
C GLY A 192 -13.97 2.88 -5.16
N LEU A 193 -14.53 4.09 -5.07
CA LEU A 193 -15.97 4.30 -5.03
C LEU A 193 -16.67 3.81 -6.31
N LEU A 194 -16.06 3.99 -7.49
CA LEU A 194 -16.67 3.59 -8.75
C LEU A 194 -16.89 2.08 -8.91
N PHE A 195 -16.26 1.23 -8.11
CA PHE A 195 -16.52 -0.21 -8.07
C PHE A 195 -17.74 -0.60 -7.23
N THR A 196 -18.37 0.32 -6.50
CA THR A 196 -19.39 0.05 -5.50
C THR A 196 -20.59 -0.75 -6.03
N PHE A 197 -21.05 -0.51 -7.25
CA PHE A 197 -22.17 -1.20 -7.85
C PHE A 197 -21.75 -2.36 -8.78
N GLY A 198 -20.45 -2.72 -8.75
CA GLY A 198 -19.90 -3.87 -9.48
C GLY A 198 -19.57 -3.57 -10.95
N ALA A 199 -19.39 -2.29 -11.32
CA ALA A 199 -18.64 -1.94 -12.53
C ALA A 199 -17.16 -2.29 -12.31
N ASP A 200 -16.47 -2.74 -13.35
CA ASP A 200 -15.12 -3.25 -13.23
C ASP A 200 -14.30 -2.96 -14.49
N TRP A 201 -13.00 -3.18 -14.37
CA TRP A 201 -12.05 -3.17 -15.50
C TRP A 201 -11.21 -4.43 -15.49
N GLN A 202 -10.67 -4.76 -16.65
CA GLN A 202 -9.67 -5.81 -16.78
C GLN A 202 -8.64 -5.37 -17.83
N PHE A 203 -7.39 -5.73 -17.62
CA PHE A 203 -6.32 -5.47 -18.58
C PHE A 203 -5.41 -6.69 -18.73
N THR A 204 -4.80 -6.80 -19.92
CA THR A 204 -3.82 -7.83 -20.23
C THR A 204 -2.47 -7.18 -20.52
N THR A 205 -1.41 -7.89 -20.17
CA THR A 205 -0.04 -7.47 -20.42
C THR A 205 0.68 -8.48 -21.31
N ASN A 206 1.67 -8.03 -22.07
CA ASN A 206 2.60 -8.91 -22.75
C ASN A 206 3.70 -9.40 -21.78
N SER A 207 4.63 -10.22 -22.27
CA SER A 207 5.75 -10.76 -21.47
C SER A 207 6.75 -9.70 -21.00
N GLN A 208 6.73 -8.51 -21.59
CA GLN A 208 7.55 -7.36 -21.17
C GLN A 208 6.82 -6.46 -20.18
N GLY A 209 5.59 -6.81 -19.79
CA GLY A 209 4.79 -6.03 -18.84
C GLY A 209 4.01 -4.86 -19.46
N ALA A 210 4.12 -4.64 -20.77
CA ALA A 210 3.33 -3.61 -21.43
C ALA A 210 1.85 -4.01 -21.50
N VAL A 211 0.95 -3.11 -21.11
CA VAL A 211 -0.50 -3.31 -21.22
C VAL A 211 -0.88 -3.34 -22.70
N THR A 212 -1.55 -4.40 -23.13
CA THR A 212 -1.93 -4.64 -24.51
C THR A 212 -3.42 -4.49 -24.77
N ASN A 213 -4.24 -4.58 -23.73
CA ASN A 213 -5.69 -4.37 -23.82
C ASN A 213 -6.26 -3.96 -22.46
N ILE A 214 -7.24 -3.08 -22.47
CA ILE A 214 -8.05 -2.71 -21.29
C ILE A 214 -9.53 -2.81 -21.70
N THR A 215 -10.31 -3.54 -20.93
CA THR A 215 -11.77 -3.58 -21.02
C THR A 215 -12.38 -3.04 -19.75
N ALA A 216 -13.51 -2.33 -19.84
CA ALA A 216 -14.22 -1.80 -18.68
C ALA A 216 -15.72 -1.65 -19.01
N ASP A 217 -16.57 -1.64 -17.96
CA ASP A 217 -18.02 -1.51 -18.10
C ASP A 217 -18.61 -0.34 -17.28
N PHE A 218 -17.80 0.71 -17.05
CA PHE A 218 -18.27 1.91 -16.30
C PHE A 218 -19.33 2.73 -17.04
N ASN A 219 -19.56 2.49 -18.32
CA ASN A 219 -20.67 3.05 -19.10
C ASN A 219 -22.00 2.26 -18.97
N SER A 220 -22.01 1.18 -18.19
CA SER A 220 -23.19 0.38 -17.88
C SER A 220 -24.02 1.02 -16.75
N ASP A 221 -25.23 0.48 -16.49
CA ASP A 221 -26.06 0.89 -15.36
C ASP A 221 -25.33 0.85 -14.02
N LYS A 222 -24.40 -0.09 -13.83
CA LYS A 222 -23.56 -0.21 -12.63
C LYS A 222 -22.65 1.01 -12.46
N GLY A 223 -21.92 1.36 -13.52
CA GLY A 223 -21.05 2.53 -13.50
C GLY A 223 -21.84 3.84 -13.39
N ILE A 224 -22.99 3.96 -14.05
CA ILE A 224 -23.87 5.13 -13.93
C ILE A 224 -24.36 5.32 -12.48
N LYS A 225 -24.75 4.25 -11.78
CA LYS A 225 -25.09 4.31 -10.36
C LYS A 225 -23.90 4.75 -9.50
N ALA A 226 -22.70 4.24 -9.78
CA ALA A 226 -21.50 4.66 -9.07
C ALA A 226 -21.17 6.15 -9.31
N GLY A 227 -21.32 6.63 -10.55
CA GLY A 227 -21.20 8.05 -10.89
C GLY A 227 -22.23 8.92 -10.16
N LYS A 228 -23.50 8.48 -10.05
CA LYS A 228 -24.53 9.18 -9.25
C LYS A 228 -24.13 9.24 -7.76
N ALA A 229 -23.58 8.15 -7.20
CA ALA A 229 -23.10 8.14 -5.82
C ALA A 229 -21.99 9.19 -5.62
N LEU A 230 -21.02 9.27 -6.56
CA LEU A 230 -19.95 10.26 -6.54
C LEU A 230 -20.52 11.68 -6.53
N VAL A 231 -21.45 12.01 -7.44
CA VAL A 231 -22.11 13.31 -7.50
C VAL A 231 -22.83 13.61 -6.19
N ASN A 232 -23.67 12.69 -5.69
CA ASN A 232 -24.47 12.90 -4.47
C ASN A 232 -23.60 13.17 -3.24
N ILE A 233 -22.45 12.51 -3.11
CA ILE A 233 -21.53 12.73 -1.99
C ILE A 233 -20.81 14.06 -2.14
N MET A 234 -20.19 14.33 -3.29
CA MET A 234 -19.35 15.52 -3.50
C MET A 234 -20.14 16.83 -3.53
N THR A 235 -21.43 16.79 -3.92
CA THR A 235 -22.30 17.99 -3.90
C THR A 235 -22.98 18.22 -2.54
N ASN A 236 -22.83 17.30 -1.59
CA ASN A 236 -23.43 17.47 -0.26
C ASN A 236 -22.68 18.53 0.55
N PRO A 237 -23.36 19.51 1.17
CA PRO A 237 -22.72 20.56 1.95
C PRO A 237 -21.89 20.06 3.15
N ALA A 238 -22.19 18.87 3.70
CA ALA A 238 -21.42 18.27 4.79
C ALA A 238 -20.18 17.52 4.32
N TRP A 239 -19.99 17.28 3.03
CA TRP A 239 -18.79 16.69 2.49
C TRP A 239 -17.61 17.69 2.50
N GLN A 240 -16.38 17.15 2.67
CA GLN A 240 -15.12 17.89 2.64
C GLN A 240 -14.04 17.03 1.98
N ASN A 241 -13.31 17.58 0.99
CA ASN A 241 -12.27 16.84 0.26
C ASN A 241 -10.99 16.60 1.06
N SER A 242 -10.68 17.37 2.08
CA SER A 242 -9.41 17.27 2.82
C SER A 242 -9.50 16.29 3.97
N LEU A 243 -8.42 15.48 4.15
CA LEU A 243 -8.29 14.54 5.26
C LEU A 243 -8.01 15.26 6.59
N GLY A 244 -8.38 14.64 7.69
CA GLY A 244 -8.06 15.12 9.03
C GLY A 244 -8.70 14.29 10.13
N ALA A 245 -8.06 14.26 11.31
CA ALA A 245 -8.56 13.51 12.45
C ALA A 245 -9.95 14.00 12.86
N PRO A 246 -10.96 13.09 12.98
CA PRO A 246 -12.34 13.47 13.29
C PRO A 246 -12.54 13.79 14.78
N THR A 247 -11.88 14.82 15.25
CA THR A 247 -11.93 15.25 16.64
C THR A 247 -13.24 15.97 17.01
N GLY A 248 -14.00 16.45 16.03
CA GLY A 248 -15.16 17.33 16.24
C GLY A 248 -14.82 18.74 16.70
N LYS A 249 -13.54 19.10 16.74
CA LYS A 249 -13.04 20.43 17.13
C LYS A 249 -12.60 21.21 15.90
N ASP A 250 -12.51 22.53 16.02
CA ASP A 250 -11.95 23.38 14.98
C ASP A 250 -10.52 22.95 14.66
N SER A 251 -10.27 22.64 13.40
CA SER A 251 -8.96 22.29 12.86
C SER A 251 -8.78 22.91 11.48
N THR A 252 -7.52 23.13 11.08
CA THR A 252 -7.20 23.49 9.70
C THR A 252 -6.90 22.20 8.94
N VAL A 253 -7.61 21.96 7.83
CA VAL A 253 -7.40 20.83 6.93
C VAL A 253 -7.03 21.32 5.55
N GLY A 254 -6.26 20.53 4.82
CA GLY A 254 -5.65 20.95 3.55
C GLY A 254 -4.36 21.77 3.75
N GLU A 255 -3.68 22.07 2.65
CA GLU A 255 -2.42 22.79 2.64
C GLU A 255 -2.49 24.02 1.71
N GLY A 256 -1.66 25.03 1.97
CA GLY A 256 -1.57 26.22 1.15
C GLY A 256 -2.91 26.97 1.00
N GLU A 257 -3.26 27.32 -0.23
CA GLU A 257 -4.51 28.02 -0.56
C GLU A 257 -5.76 27.18 -0.38
N SER A 258 -5.64 25.85 -0.31
CA SER A 258 -6.74 24.93 -0.04
C SER A 258 -7.03 24.71 1.44
N ALA A 259 -6.25 25.31 2.34
CA ALA A 259 -6.40 25.18 3.79
C ALA A 259 -7.73 25.78 4.27
N VAL A 260 -8.58 24.97 4.92
CA VAL A 260 -9.91 25.36 5.41
C VAL A 260 -10.03 25.09 6.90
N LYS A 261 -10.54 26.05 7.66
CA LYS A 261 -10.94 25.81 9.06
C LYS A 261 -12.29 25.10 9.08
N THR A 262 -12.31 23.94 9.71
CA THR A 262 -13.52 23.10 9.77
C THR A 262 -13.51 22.18 10.99
N LYS A 263 -14.66 21.56 11.26
CA LYS A 263 -14.83 20.52 12.28
C LYS A 263 -15.13 19.21 11.55
N ILE A 264 -14.25 18.23 11.66
CA ILE A 264 -14.46 16.91 11.07
C ILE A 264 -15.02 15.97 12.15
N VAL A 265 -16.12 15.28 11.84
CA VAL A 265 -16.76 14.29 12.72
C VAL A 265 -16.51 12.86 12.27
N ALA A 266 -16.25 12.66 10.97
CA ALA A 266 -15.85 11.39 10.37
C ALA A 266 -14.90 11.63 9.19
N CYS A 267 -13.98 10.68 8.96
CA CYS A 267 -12.99 10.77 7.89
C CYS A 267 -12.78 9.40 7.25
N VAL A 268 -12.86 9.33 5.92
CA VAL A 268 -12.43 8.16 5.15
C VAL A 268 -10.93 8.27 4.91
N ASP A 269 -10.15 7.38 5.50
CA ASP A 269 -8.69 7.42 5.41
C ASP A 269 -8.07 6.04 5.65
N GLY A 270 -6.78 5.90 5.36
CA GLY A 270 -6.08 4.63 5.40
C GLY A 270 -5.49 4.24 6.75
N THR A 271 -4.96 3.03 6.81
CA THR A 271 -4.30 2.47 7.99
C THR A 271 -3.08 3.28 8.42
N TRP A 272 -2.43 4.00 7.51
CA TRP A 272 -1.22 4.81 7.75
C TRP A 272 -1.42 5.94 8.73
N ASN A 273 -2.65 6.47 8.87
CA ASN A 273 -2.99 7.54 9.81
C ASN A 273 -3.60 7.05 11.14
N ALA A 274 -3.77 5.73 11.34
CA ALA A 274 -4.46 5.18 12.51
C ALA A 274 -3.84 5.61 13.84
N ALA A 275 -2.52 5.55 13.97
CA ALA A 275 -1.82 5.96 15.19
C ALA A 275 -1.98 7.45 15.49
N GLN A 276 -1.84 8.30 14.47
CA GLN A 276 -2.01 9.75 14.58
C GLN A 276 -3.45 10.12 14.97
N TYR A 277 -4.44 9.48 14.33
CA TYR A 277 -5.85 9.74 14.65
C TYR A 277 -6.22 9.25 16.06
N LYS A 278 -5.71 8.09 16.48
CA LYS A 278 -5.91 7.60 17.84
C LYS A 278 -5.31 8.55 18.88
N GLN A 279 -4.11 9.09 18.63
CA GLN A 279 -3.49 10.09 19.49
C GLN A 279 -4.32 11.39 19.56
N ALA A 280 -4.81 11.89 18.44
CA ALA A 280 -5.55 13.14 18.36
C ALA A 280 -6.96 13.04 18.97
N MET A 281 -7.61 11.89 18.84
CA MET A 281 -8.99 11.65 19.27
C MET A 281 -9.13 11.08 20.69
N GLY A 282 -8.10 10.38 21.19
CA GLY A 282 -8.15 9.72 22.51
C GLY A 282 -9.33 8.75 22.62
N ASP A 283 -10.14 8.89 23.67
CA ASP A 283 -11.29 8.02 23.93
C ASP A 283 -12.44 8.18 22.89
N ALA A 284 -12.44 9.25 22.11
CA ALA A 284 -13.42 9.46 21.05
C ALA A 284 -13.12 8.65 19.77
N TYR A 285 -11.93 8.01 19.68
CA TYR A 285 -11.51 7.24 18.52
C TYR A 285 -12.39 6.00 18.31
N ALA A 286 -12.87 5.86 17.10
CA ALA A 286 -13.49 4.64 16.59
C ALA A 286 -13.29 4.56 15.07
N CYS A 287 -13.31 3.34 14.55
CA CYS A 287 -13.29 3.09 13.12
C CYS A 287 -14.15 1.87 12.77
N THR A 288 -14.61 1.82 11.52
CA THR A 288 -15.42 0.75 10.96
C THR A 288 -15.23 0.71 9.44
N LYS A 289 -15.73 -0.33 8.78
CA LYS A 289 -15.79 -0.36 7.31
C LYS A 289 -16.50 0.89 6.75
N LEU A 290 -16.36 1.15 5.47
CA LEU A 290 -17.12 2.21 4.80
C LEU A 290 -18.63 1.98 4.91
N PRO A 291 -19.43 3.05 5.00
CA PRO A 291 -20.89 2.96 5.06
C PRO A 291 -21.49 2.41 3.76
N THR A 292 -22.78 2.09 3.80
CA THR A 292 -23.54 1.81 2.59
C THR A 292 -23.91 3.12 1.86
N VAL A 293 -24.23 3.00 0.58
CA VAL A 293 -24.81 4.07 -0.26
C VAL A 293 -26.04 3.54 -0.98
N THR A 294 -27.08 4.37 -1.14
CA THR A 294 -28.31 4.01 -1.86
C THR A 294 -28.46 4.87 -3.10
N VAL A 295 -28.56 4.23 -4.28
CA VAL A 295 -28.78 4.90 -5.56
C VAL A 295 -29.88 4.16 -6.32
N ASP A 296 -30.89 4.90 -6.80
CA ASP A 296 -32.03 4.36 -7.58
C ASP A 296 -32.71 3.16 -6.87
N GLY A 297 -32.78 3.19 -5.53
CA GLY A 297 -33.36 2.13 -4.69
C GLY A 297 -32.48 0.92 -4.43
N GLU A 298 -31.26 0.87 -4.97
CA GLU A 298 -30.29 -0.18 -4.70
C GLU A 298 -29.28 0.28 -3.64
N THR A 299 -29.12 -0.49 -2.56
CA THR A 299 -28.17 -0.22 -1.47
C THR A 299 -26.96 -1.15 -1.57
N LYS A 300 -25.75 -0.60 -1.56
CA LYS A 300 -24.47 -1.32 -1.56
C LYS A 300 -23.53 -0.75 -0.49
N ASN A 301 -22.62 -1.60 0.01
CA ASN A 301 -21.48 -1.07 0.78
C ASN A 301 -20.55 -0.33 -0.18
N LEU A 302 -20.06 0.85 0.24
CA LEU A 302 -19.05 1.57 -0.52
C LEU A 302 -17.82 0.71 -0.68
N SER A 303 -17.31 0.62 -1.91
CA SER A 303 -16.07 -0.05 -2.22
C SER A 303 -14.85 0.84 -1.94
N SER A 304 -13.70 0.22 -1.79
CA SER A 304 -12.39 0.86 -1.64
C SER A 304 -11.35 0.10 -2.45
N PHE A 305 -10.14 0.64 -2.54
CA PHE A 305 -9.00 -0.22 -2.83
C PHE A 305 -8.49 -0.93 -1.58
N LEU A 306 -7.91 -2.11 -1.78
CA LEU A 306 -7.06 -2.79 -0.83
C LEU A 306 -5.86 -3.38 -1.56
N GLY A 307 -4.67 -2.99 -1.14
CA GLY A 307 -3.40 -3.41 -1.72
C GLY A 307 -2.37 -3.79 -0.67
N TYR A 308 -1.15 -3.88 -1.13
CA TYR A 308 0.01 -4.25 -0.32
C TYR A 308 1.11 -3.21 -0.49
N LYS A 309 1.98 -3.11 0.55
CA LYS A 309 3.30 -2.48 0.39
C LYS A 309 4.35 -3.57 0.41
N LEU A 310 5.31 -3.42 -0.50
CA LEU A 310 6.32 -4.45 -0.77
C LEU A 310 7.70 -3.81 -0.83
N PHE A 311 8.74 -4.62 -0.55
CA PHE A 311 10.11 -4.25 -0.89
C PHE A 311 10.48 -4.87 -2.23
N GLY A 312 11.04 -4.05 -3.14
CA GLY A 312 11.72 -4.46 -4.35
C GLY A 312 13.23 -4.40 -4.17
N VAL A 313 13.96 -5.20 -4.93
CA VAL A 313 15.43 -5.18 -5.01
C VAL A 313 15.83 -4.71 -6.40
N ASN A 314 16.62 -3.65 -6.45
CA ASN A 314 17.09 -3.04 -7.69
C ASN A 314 18.37 -3.72 -8.21
N PRO A 315 18.33 -4.43 -9.34
CA PRO A 315 19.52 -5.10 -9.87
C PRO A 315 20.54 -4.12 -10.49
N GLN A 316 20.09 -2.91 -10.90
CA GLN A 316 20.93 -1.97 -11.64
C GLN A 316 22.03 -1.33 -10.76
N THR A 317 21.76 -1.12 -9.46
CA THR A 317 22.75 -0.57 -8.52
C THR A 317 23.90 -1.54 -8.23
N SER A 318 23.66 -2.83 -8.44
CA SER A 318 24.70 -3.85 -8.24
C SER A 318 25.74 -3.88 -9.39
N SER A 319 25.41 -3.32 -10.58
CA SER A 319 26.34 -3.24 -11.72
C SER A 319 27.07 -4.56 -12.04
N GLY A 320 26.39 -5.71 -11.88
CA GLY A 320 26.97 -7.05 -12.07
C GLY A 320 27.66 -7.62 -10.82
N ASP A 321 27.72 -6.92 -9.70
CA ASP A 321 28.19 -7.44 -8.42
C ASP A 321 27.15 -8.37 -7.79
N ALA A 322 27.32 -9.67 -8.02
CA ALA A 322 26.41 -10.69 -7.51
C ALA A 322 26.37 -10.75 -5.96
N THR A 323 27.48 -10.40 -5.29
CA THR A 323 27.54 -10.36 -3.82
C THR A 323 26.68 -9.25 -3.28
N ARG A 324 26.76 -8.03 -3.84
CA ARG A 324 25.91 -6.91 -3.47
C ARG A 324 24.42 -7.25 -3.68
N LEU A 325 24.07 -7.80 -4.84
CA LEU A 325 22.71 -8.19 -5.15
C LEU A 325 22.16 -9.24 -4.17
N SER A 326 22.97 -10.26 -3.85
CA SER A 326 22.60 -11.29 -2.87
C SER A 326 22.36 -10.72 -1.48
N ILE A 327 23.17 -9.75 -1.03
CA ILE A 327 22.99 -9.06 0.25
C ILE A 327 21.70 -8.24 0.25
N CYS A 328 21.38 -7.56 -0.84
CA CYS A 328 20.12 -6.81 -0.97
C CYS A 328 18.90 -7.73 -0.85
N HIS A 329 18.92 -8.90 -1.50
CA HIS A 329 17.88 -9.91 -1.36
C HIS A 329 17.78 -10.48 0.05
N ALA A 330 18.92 -10.78 0.70
CA ALA A 330 18.95 -11.27 2.08
C ALA A 330 18.35 -10.22 3.05
N LEU A 331 18.70 -8.95 2.86
CA LEU A 331 18.14 -7.85 3.63
C LEU A 331 16.62 -7.72 3.41
N ALA A 332 16.16 -7.70 2.15
CA ALA A 332 14.73 -7.60 1.83
C ALA A 332 13.94 -8.78 2.45
N ASN A 333 14.47 -10.00 2.36
CA ASN A 333 13.88 -11.17 2.99
C ASN A 333 13.83 -11.05 4.53
N TYR A 334 14.89 -10.54 5.17
CA TYR A 334 14.91 -10.28 6.60
C TYR A 334 13.85 -9.25 7.01
N LEU A 335 13.71 -8.15 6.25
CA LEU A 335 12.76 -7.06 6.53
C LEU A 335 11.29 -7.51 6.49
N VAL A 336 10.97 -8.66 5.88
CA VAL A 336 9.62 -9.23 5.82
C VAL A 336 9.48 -10.50 6.67
N GLY A 337 10.53 -10.88 7.39
CA GLY A 337 10.49 -11.99 8.33
C GLY A 337 9.60 -11.70 9.55
N LYS A 338 9.25 -12.75 10.29
CA LYS A 338 8.35 -12.69 11.46
C LYS A 338 8.78 -11.60 12.45
N ASP A 339 10.03 -11.65 12.93
CA ASP A 339 10.52 -10.74 13.95
C ASP A 339 10.59 -9.28 13.47
N ALA A 340 10.89 -9.08 12.18
CA ALA A 340 10.91 -7.76 11.57
C ALA A 340 9.49 -7.19 11.42
N GLN A 341 8.52 -8.00 11.01
CA GLN A 341 7.13 -7.56 10.90
C GLN A 341 6.50 -7.33 12.28
N ASP A 342 6.84 -8.13 13.30
CA ASP A 342 6.39 -7.92 14.67
C ASP A 342 6.92 -6.59 15.24
N ALA A 343 8.23 -6.33 15.07
CA ALA A 343 8.84 -5.06 15.48
C ALA A 343 8.26 -3.86 14.71
N ARG A 344 7.99 -4.03 13.40
CA ARG A 344 7.35 -3.00 12.58
C ARG A 344 5.92 -2.74 13.03
N PHE A 345 5.17 -3.78 13.40
CA PHE A 345 3.84 -3.63 13.98
C PHE A 345 3.89 -2.82 15.27
N ASP A 346 4.81 -3.12 16.18
CA ASP A 346 4.93 -2.39 17.45
C ASP A 346 5.28 -0.89 17.23
N ALA A 347 6.06 -0.59 16.20
CA ALA A 347 6.45 0.78 15.86
C ALA A 347 5.38 1.55 15.06
N ARG A 348 4.62 0.86 14.18
CA ARG A 348 3.80 1.53 13.16
C ARG A 348 2.35 1.05 13.10
N THR A 349 1.99 -0.02 13.80
CA THR A 349 0.66 -0.65 13.78
C THR A 349 0.11 -0.95 12.37
N ILE A 350 0.99 -1.27 11.41
CA ILE A 350 0.61 -1.68 10.06
C ILE A 350 0.04 -3.10 10.06
N VAL A 351 -0.62 -3.52 8.99
CA VAL A 351 -1.21 -4.86 8.86
C VAL A 351 -0.14 -5.86 8.41
N PRO A 352 0.35 -6.78 9.29
CA PRO A 352 1.38 -7.72 8.90
C PRO A 352 0.92 -8.66 7.79
N THR A 353 1.80 -8.96 6.83
CA THR A 353 1.58 -10.02 5.84
C THR A 353 1.99 -11.40 6.35
N ASN A 354 2.86 -11.45 7.36
CA ASN A 354 3.22 -12.67 8.06
C ASN A 354 2.03 -13.17 8.90
N ARG A 355 1.52 -14.38 8.61
CA ARG A 355 0.33 -14.93 9.23
C ARG A 355 0.46 -15.18 10.73
N GLU A 356 1.66 -15.52 11.21
CA GLU A 356 1.89 -15.73 12.64
C GLU A 356 1.81 -14.38 13.39
N VAL A 357 2.40 -13.32 12.84
CA VAL A 357 2.31 -11.98 13.43
C VAL A 357 0.88 -11.45 13.35
N LEU A 358 0.23 -11.62 12.18
CA LEU A 358 -1.16 -11.21 12.01
C LEU A 358 -2.10 -11.87 13.04
N ALA A 359 -1.84 -13.13 13.42
CA ALA A 359 -2.64 -13.87 14.40
C ALA A 359 -2.36 -13.50 15.87
N LEU A 360 -1.38 -12.64 16.16
CA LEU A 360 -1.10 -12.21 17.53
C LEU A 360 -2.28 -11.41 18.12
N ASP A 361 -2.60 -11.68 19.37
CA ASP A 361 -3.65 -10.97 20.12
C ASP A 361 -3.54 -9.45 20.06
N LYS A 362 -2.31 -8.92 20.13
CA LYS A 362 -2.05 -7.46 20.07
C LYS A 362 -2.45 -6.87 18.72
N VAL A 363 -2.30 -7.65 17.62
CA VAL A 363 -2.67 -7.24 16.26
C VAL A 363 -4.19 -7.33 16.09
N GLN A 364 -4.79 -8.46 16.48
CA GLN A 364 -6.23 -8.71 16.32
C GLN A 364 -7.13 -7.77 17.16
N LYS A 365 -6.60 -7.19 18.22
CA LYS A 365 -7.32 -6.23 19.10
C LYS A 365 -7.29 -4.79 18.58
N MET A 366 -6.57 -4.51 17.50
CA MET A 366 -6.49 -3.14 16.95
C MET A 366 -7.76 -2.82 16.14
N GLU A 367 -8.46 -1.76 16.54
CA GLU A 367 -9.73 -1.34 15.93
C GLU A 367 -9.61 -1.11 14.43
N HIS A 368 -8.54 -0.46 13.96
CA HIS A 368 -8.31 -0.19 12.55
C HIS A 368 -7.99 -1.47 11.73
N ILE A 369 -7.38 -2.49 12.33
CA ILE A 369 -7.15 -3.79 11.68
C ILE A 369 -8.46 -4.54 11.51
N ALA A 370 -9.34 -4.49 12.51
CA ALA A 370 -10.69 -5.03 12.38
C ALA A 370 -11.47 -4.30 11.29
N ALA A 371 -11.41 -2.95 11.25
CA ALA A 371 -12.11 -2.15 10.26
C ALA A 371 -11.65 -2.41 8.82
N ILE A 372 -10.33 -2.48 8.57
CA ILE A 372 -9.81 -2.81 7.23
C ILE A 372 -10.11 -4.27 6.85
N GLY A 373 -10.11 -5.20 7.81
CA GLY A 373 -10.50 -6.59 7.61
C GLY A 373 -11.97 -6.73 7.20
N GLU A 374 -12.88 -5.96 7.82
CA GLU A 374 -14.29 -5.89 7.41
C GLU A 374 -14.45 -5.23 6.04
N GLN A 375 -13.68 -4.16 5.74
CA GLN A 375 -13.72 -3.47 4.46
C GLN A 375 -13.20 -4.34 3.31
N ALA A 376 -12.27 -5.24 3.56
CA ALA A 376 -11.68 -6.14 2.56
C ALA A 376 -12.72 -6.94 1.74
N GLN A 377 -13.90 -7.22 2.32
CA GLN A 377 -14.99 -7.92 1.63
C GLN A 377 -15.64 -7.09 0.51
N TYR A 378 -15.47 -5.78 0.54
CA TYR A 378 -16.05 -4.81 -0.39
C TYR A 378 -14.97 -4.08 -1.19
N ALA A 379 -13.70 -4.41 -0.95
CA ALA A 379 -12.58 -3.74 -1.59
C ALA A 379 -12.27 -4.35 -2.96
N HIS A 380 -11.92 -3.50 -3.91
CA HIS A 380 -11.29 -3.90 -5.16
C HIS A 380 -9.78 -4.08 -4.92
N ALA A 381 -9.21 -5.15 -5.45
CA ALA A 381 -7.78 -5.40 -5.30
C ALA A 381 -6.96 -4.32 -6.03
N GLN A 382 -6.10 -3.62 -5.30
CA GLN A 382 -5.10 -2.73 -5.88
C GLN A 382 -3.92 -3.58 -6.36
N GLY A 383 -4.13 -4.27 -7.48
CA GLY A 383 -3.10 -5.06 -8.15
C GLY A 383 -2.18 -4.19 -9.01
N ALA A 384 -1.49 -4.83 -9.94
CA ALA A 384 -0.70 -4.13 -10.94
C ALA A 384 -1.60 -3.27 -11.83
N LEU A 385 -1.48 -1.94 -11.77
CA LEU A 385 -2.28 -0.98 -12.52
C LEU A 385 -1.41 -0.15 -13.46
N PRO A 386 -1.87 0.14 -14.70
CA PRO A 386 -1.20 1.11 -15.55
C PRO A 386 -1.30 2.52 -14.97
N ASP A 387 -0.25 3.35 -15.08
CA ASP A 387 -0.26 4.73 -14.58
C ASP A 387 -1.37 5.59 -15.20
N THR A 388 -1.76 5.30 -16.45
CA THR A 388 -2.85 6.00 -17.14
C THR A 388 -4.21 5.84 -16.45
N THR A 389 -4.39 4.83 -15.59
CA THR A 389 -5.64 4.58 -14.87
C THR A 389 -5.96 5.64 -13.81
N TRP A 390 -4.99 6.43 -13.38
CA TRP A 390 -5.18 7.43 -12.32
C TRP A 390 -5.67 8.81 -12.82
N THR A 391 -5.46 9.13 -14.09
CA THR A 391 -5.86 10.43 -14.66
C THR A 391 -7.38 10.54 -14.87
N ALA A 392 -8.03 9.49 -15.35
CA ALA A 392 -9.44 9.53 -15.70
C ALA A 392 -10.36 9.75 -14.48
N PRO A 393 -10.19 9.07 -13.33
CA PRO A 393 -10.98 9.34 -12.13
C PRO A 393 -10.79 10.76 -11.58
N THR A 394 -9.56 11.30 -11.62
CA THR A 394 -9.30 12.69 -11.21
C THR A 394 -10.08 13.68 -12.05
N ASN A 395 -10.10 13.51 -13.37
CA ASN A 395 -10.85 14.36 -14.29
C ASN A 395 -12.37 14.25 -14.06
N LEU A 396 -12.86 13.05 -13.77
CA LEU A 396 -14.28 12.82 -13.45
C LEU A 396 -14.70 13.58 -12.19
N SER A 397 -13.91 13.48 -11.12
CA SER A 397 -14.14 14.22 -9.87
C SER A 397 -14.06 15.73 -10.05
N ALA A 398 -13.11 16.21 -10.89
CA ALA A 398 -13.04 17.64 -11.24
C ALA A 398 -14.30 18.13 -11.94
N ALA A 399 -14.88 17.34 -12.85
CA ALA A 399 -16.14 17.68 -13.51
C ALA A 399 -17.32 17.77 -12.53
N VAL A 400 -17.37 16.91 -11.49
CA VAL A 400 -18.36 17.03 -10.42
C VAL A 400 -18.14 18.32 -9.61
N LYS A 401 -16.92 18.58 -9.20
CA LYS A 401 -16.55 19.78 -8.42
C LYS A 401 -16.90 21.07 -9.14
N ASN A 402 -16.69 21.13 -10.45
CA ASN A 402 -16.98 22.28 -11.29
C ASN A 402 -18.49 22.43 -11.61
N GLY A 403 -19.34 21.47 -11.20
CA GLY A 403 -20.76 21.45 -11.53
C GLY A 403 -21.06 21.07 -12.99
N GLU A 404 -20.10 20.55 -13.72
CA GLU A 404 -20.23 20.11 -15.10
C GLU A 404 -20.90 18.72 -15.18
N MET A 405 -20.56 17.81 -14.27
CA MET A 405 -21.19 16.50 -14.11
C MET A 405 -22.25 16.56 -13.02
N THR A 406 -23.50 16.24 -13.39
CA THR A 406 -24.67 16.21 -12.50
C THR A 406 -25.34 14.83 -12.58
N VAL A 407 -26.32 14.58 -11.71
CA VAL A 407 -27.11 13.32 -11.74
C VAL A 407 -27.86 13.14 -13.07
N GLU A 408 -28.29 14.24 -13.72
CA GLU A 408 -29.02 14.21 -14.98
C GLU A 408 -28.15 13.82 -16.18
N ASN A 409 -26.88 14.24 -16.19
CA ASN A 409 -25.98 14.00 -17.35
C ASN A 409 -24.88 12.96 -17.05
N VAL A 410 -24.90 12.31 -15.90
CA VAL A 410 -23.90 11.34 -15.43
C VAL A 410 -23.62 10.24 -16.48
N GLY A 411 -24.63 9.78 -17.20
CA GLY A 411 -24.46 8.74 -18.24
C GLY A 411 -23.47 9.14 -19.32
N THR A 412 -23.49 10.40 -19.77
CA THR A 412 -22.54 10.93 -20.75
C THR A 412 -21.11 10.95 -20.19
N TYR A 413 -20.94 11.40 -18.95
CA TYR A 413 -19.63 11.45 -18.29
C TYR A 413 -19.06 10.07 -18.05
N MET A 414 -19.88 9.10 -17.62
CA MET A 414 -19.45 7.72 -17.43
C MET A 414 -19.09 7.02 -18.74
N ALA A 415 -19.76 7.33 -19.86
CA ALA A 415 -19.37 6.85 -21.17
C ALA A 415 -17.99 7.40 -21.62
N ASN A 416 -17.77 8.71 -21.44
CA ASN A 416 -16.49 9.34 -21.72
C ASN A 416 -15.37 8.79 -20.79
N PHE A 417 -15.67 8.60 -19.52
CA PHE A 417 -14.76 7.98 -18.56
C PHE A 417 -14.35 6.57 -18.99
N ASN A 418 -15.35 5.73 -19.38
CA ASN A 418 -15.08 4.37 -19.84
C ASN A 418 -14.17 4.38 -21.09
N THR A 419 -14.41 5.28 -22.04
CA THR A 419 -13.56 5.45 -23.23
C THR A 419 -12.15 5.88 -22.81
N ALA A 420 -12.01 6.86 -21.91
CA ALA A 420 -10.71 7.35 -21.46
C ALA A 420 -9.87 6.27 -20.77
N ILE A 421 -10.51 5.40 -19.95
CA ILE A 421 -9.80 4.37 -19.18
C ILE A 421 -9.41 3.17 -20.06
N THR A 422 -10.17 2.90 -21.15
CA THR A 422 -9.89 1.79 -22.08
C THR A 422 -8.96 2.18 -23.23
N THR A 423 -8.63 3.45 -23.35
CA THR A 423 -7.70 3.94 -24.40
C THR A 423 -6.26 3.68 -23.95
N LEU A 424 -5.55 2.82 -24.67
CA LEU A 424 -4.11 2.62 -24.51
C LEU A 424 -3.36 3.86 -25.03
N LYS A 425 -2.43 4.39 -24.24
CA LYS A 425 -1.55 5.51 -24.61
C LYS A 425 -0.13 5.05 -24.80
#